data_953c10baf0c33c5969685774c35c4591
#
_entry.id   953c10baf0c33c5969685774c35c4591
#
_cell.length_a   1.000
_cell.length_b   1.000
_cell.length_c   1.000
_cell.angle_alpha   90.00
_cell.angle_beta   90.00
_cell.angle_gamma   90.00
#
_symmetry.space_group_name_H-M   'P 1'
#
loop_
_entity.id
_entity.type
_entity.pdbx_description
1 polymer ?
#
loop_
_entity_poly.entity_id
_entity_poly.type
_entity_poly.pdbx_seq_one_letter_code
_entity_poly.pdbx_strand_id
1 'polypeptide(L)'
;MKQSLFTVFSNRLLTPDARQPVCEMVLEGDLTPAPGAVNRPGQFVNVRLDGLFLRRPISVCDMDEAAGRLTLVYKVVGEGTAQMRDMVPGQTLDLLTGLGNGYNLSVSGEHPLLLGGGVGVPPLYGLAKRLLAAGRQVTAVLGFNTAAEVFYADDFRALGAEVVLATADGSAGVRGFVTDALPASYSYVYTCGPEPMLRAVFRSIKTGGQFSFEERMGCGFGACMGCSCKTVTGWKRICREGPVLEKEEILWEK
;
A
#
# COMPACT_ATOMS: atom_id res chain seq x y z
N MET A 1 -7.17 -3.06 16.75
CA MET A 1 -5.70 -3.14 16.92
C MET A 1 -5.38 -4.32 17.83
N LYS A 2 -4.42 -5.15 17.44
CA LYS A 2 -3.93 -6.31 18.20
C LYS A 2 -2.40 -6.33 18.14
N GLN A 3 -1.75 -6.70 19.23
CA GLN A 3 -0.31 -6.98 19.26
C GLN A 3 -0.10 -8.48 19.21
N SER A 4 0.76 -8.94 18.30
CA SER A 4 1.07 -10.36 18.14
C SER A 4 2.50 -10.55 17.64
N LEU A 5 3.08 -11.71 17.96
CA LEU A 5 4.35 -12.14 17.38
C LEU A 5 4.07 -12.86 16.06
N PHE A 6 4.88 -12.54 15.07
CA PHE A 6 4.89 -13.17 13.75
C PHE A 6 6.28 -13.75 13.48
N THR A 7 6.33 -14.86 12.80
CA THR A 7 7.59 -15.51 12.39
C THR A 7 7.87 -15.21 10.92
N VAL A 8 9.08 -14.85 10.58
CA VAL A 8 9.53 -14.69 9.20
C VAL A 8 9.46 -16.04 8.50
N PHE A 9 8.59 -16.17 7.51
CA PHE A 9 8.51 -17.35 6.64
C PHE A 9 9.48 -17.24 5.46
N SER A 10 9.51 -16.06 4.82
CA SER A 10 10.47 -15.75 3.77
C SER A 10 10.77 -14.26 3.74
N ASN A 11 11.95 -13.90 3.23
CA ASN A 11 12.39 -12.53 3.05
C ASN A 11 13.31 -12.48 1.83
N ARG A 12 12.92 -11.71 0.80
CA ARG A 12 13.65 -11.66 -0.47
C ARG A 12 13.70 -10.26 -1.06
N LEU A 13 14.75 -9.99 -1.83
CA LEU A 13 14.86 -8.78 -2.63
C LEU A 13 14.00 -8.91 -3.90
N LEU A 14 13.18 -7.89 -4.19
CA LEU A 14 12.41 -7.78 -5.43
C LEU A 14 13.17 -6.97 -6.48
N THR A 15 13.93 -5.95 -6.06
CA THR A 15 14.65 -5.04 -6.97
C THR A 15 16.13 -4.94 -6.54
N PRO A 16 16.95 -6.02 -6.77
CA PRO A 16 18.33 -6.06 -6.29
C PRO A 16 19.22 -4.98 -6.90
N ASP A 17 18.94 -4.57 -8.14
CA ASP A 17 19.73 -3.60 -8.89
C ASP A 17 19.30 -2.14 -8.66
N ALA A 18 18.21 -1.92 -7.90
CA ALA A 18 17.75 -0.58 -7.59
C ALA A 18 18.66 0.08 -6.52
N ARG A 19 18.88 1.39 -6.65
CA ARG A 19 19.66 2.18 -5.67
C ARG A 19 19.12 2.04 -4.23
N GLN A 20 17.81 1.92 -4.09
CA GLN A 20 17.12 1.62 -2.85
C GLN A 20 16.27 0.38 -3.08
N PRO A 21 16.76 -0.81 -2.71
CA PRO A 21 16.07 -2.05 -3.01
C PRO A 21 14.74 -2.17 -2.29
N VAL A 22 13.82 -2.85 -2.93
CA VAL A 22 12.53 -3.25 -2.37
C VAL A 22 12.62 -4.70 -1.94
N CYS A 23 12.12 -5.00 -0.74
CA CYS A 23 12.05 -6.33 -0.17
C CYS A 23 10.61 -6.78 -0.03
N GLU A 24 10.39 -8.08 -0.18
CA GLU A 24 9.17 -8.78 0.20
C GLU A 24 9.46 -9.67 1.41
N MET A 25 8.67 -9.49 2.46
CA MET A 25 8.72 -10.32 3.65
C MET A 25 7.36 -10.97 3.86
N VAL A 26 7.33 -12.30 3.89
CA VAL A 26 6.15 -13.08 4.27
C VAL A 26 6.31 -13.50 5.72
N LEU A 27 5.30 -13.23 6.52
CA LEU A 27 5.24 -13.51 7.95
C LEU A 27 4.11 -14.49 8.24
N GLU A 28 4.34 -15.44 9.15
CA GLU A 28 3.32 -16.35 9.67
C GLU A 28 2.93 -15.95 11.09
N GLY A 29 1.62 -15.91 11.35
CA GLY A 29 1.10 -15.55 12.66
C GLY A 29 -0.42 -15.47 12.69
N ASP A 30 -0.95 -15.03 13.84
CA ASP A 30 -2.38 -14.91 14.05
C ASP A 30 -2.92 -13.62 13.43
N LEU A 31 -3.63 -13.76 12.31
CA LEU A 31 -4.31 -12.69 11.57
C LEU A 31 -5.76 -12.44 12.02
N THR A 32 -6.25 -13.14 13.05
CA THR A 32 -7.59 -12.91 13.59
C THR A 32 -7.73 -11.45 14.00
N PRO A 33 -8.67 -10.70 13.43
CA PRO A 33 -8.86 -9.30 13.79
C PRO A 33 -9.31 -9.16 15.25
N ALA A 34 -9.04 -8.00 15.84
CA ALA A 34 -9.57 -7.68 17.16
C ALA A 34 -11.12 -7.71 17.13
N PRO A 35 -11.80 -7.98 18.27
CA PRO A 35 -13.26 -8.02 18.32
C PRO A 35 -13.88 -6.76 17.72
N GLY A 36 -14.81 -6.97 16.77
CA GLY A 36 -15.49 -5.88 16.05
C GLY A 36 -14.67 -5.21 14.93
N ALA A 37 -13.45 -5.66 14.69
CA ALA A 37 -12.62 -5.21 13.56
C ALA A 37 -12.68 -6.20 12.40
N VAL A 38 -12.31 -5.72 11.20
CA VAL A 38 -12.15 -6.54 9.99
C VAL A 38 -10.85 -6.19 9.29
N ASN A 39 -10.21 -7.19 8.69
CA ASN A 39 -9.05 -6.99 7.85
C ASN A 39 -9.48 -6.44 6.48
N ARG A 40 -8.85 -5.33 6.08
CA ARG A 40 -9.14 -4.65 4.80
C ARG A 40 -7.86 -4.34 4.05
N PRO A 41 -7.84 -4.43 2.72
CA PRO A 41 -6.75 -3.90 1.92
C PRO A 41 -6.54 -2.41 2.21
N GLY A 42 -5.29 -1.95 2.17
CA GLY A 42 -4.93 -0.57 2.50
C GLY A 42 -4.70 -0.30 3.98
N GLN A 43 -4.90 -1.28 4.86
CA GLN A 43 -4.41 -1.23 6.25
C GLN A 43 -2.88 -1.40 6.31
N PHE A 44 -2.31 -1.10 7.46
CA PHE A 44 -0.88 -1.24 7.71
C PHE A 44 -0.62 -1.96 9.04
N VAL A 45 0.61 -2.38 9.23
CA VAL A 45 1.13 -2.90 10.49
C VAL A 45 2.20 -1.97 11.03
N ASN A 46 2.46 -2.03 12.34
CA ASN A 46 3.50 -1.24 12.97
C ASN A 46 4.52 -2.19 13.59
N VAL A 47 5.68 -2.32 12.95
CA VAL A 47 6.73 -3.30 13.26
C VAL A 47 7.64 -2.78 14.36
N ARG A 48 7.82 -3.54 15.44
CA ARG A 48 8.84 -3.28 16.46
C ARG A 48 10.17 -3.86 16.01
N LEU A 49 11.21 -3.05 16.14
CA LEU A 49 12.59 -3.44 15.82
C LEU A 49 13.49 -3.15 17.01
N ASP A 50 14.43 -4.05 17.27
CA ASP A 50 15.32 -3.94 18.42
C ASP A 50 16.25 -2.72 18.29
N GLY A 51 16.46 -2.05 19.43
CA GLY A 51 17.29 -0.83 19.49
C GLY A 51 16.63 0.43 18.93
N LEU A 52 15.42 0.34 18.33
CA LEU A 52 14.73 1.49 17.75
C LEU A 52 13.51 1.90 18.58
N PHE A 53 13.47 3.19 18.96
CA PHE A 53 12.41 3.72 19.82
C PHE A 53 11.02 3.66 19.16
N LEU A 54 10.90 4.08 17.90
CA LEU A 54 9.63 4.04 17.19
C LEU A 54 9.49 2.74 16.39
N ARG A 55 8.27 2.22 16.32
CA ARG A 55 7.90 1.17 15.39
C ARG A 55 7.92 1.69 13.94
N ARG A 56 7.97 0.79 12.98
CA ARG A 56 7.96 1.11 11.53
C ARG A 56 6.59 0.77 10.95
N PRO A 57 5.80 1.78 10.53
CA PRO A 57 4.55 1.54 9.82
C PRO A 57 4.87 1.01 8.41
N ILE A 58 4.34 -0.16 8.08
CA ILE A 58 4.47 -0.79 6.77
C ILE A 58 3.08 -1.19 6.29
N SER A 59 2.72 -0.74 5.10
CA SER A 59 1.45 -1.11 4.48
C SER A 59 1.39 -2.60 4.20
N VAL A 60 0.22 -3.19 4.40
CA VAL A 60 -0.01 -4.59 4.09
C VAL A 60 -0.18 -4.74 2.58
N CYS A 61 0.61 -5.64 1.99
CA CYS A 61 0.50 -6.03 0.59
C CYS A 61 -0.64 -7.04 0.41
N ASP A 62 -0.60 -8.14 1.14
CA ASP A 62 -1.63 -9.19 1.11
C ASP A 62 -1.78 -9.86 2.49
N MET A 63 -2.96 -10.41 2.73
CA MET A 63 -3.29 -11.27 3.87
C MET A 63 -3.97 -12.54 3.39
N ASP A 64 -3.35 -13.66 3.66
CA ASP A 64 -3.97 -14.98 3.53
C ASP A 64 -4.38 -15.45 4.93
N GLU A 65 -5.65 -15.20 5.28
CA GLU A 65 -6.19 -15.54 6.60
C GLU A 65 -6.25 -17.07 6.83
N ALA A 66 -6.44 -17.85 5.77
CA ALA A 66 -6.51 -19.30 5.86
C ALA A 66 -5.14 -19.93 6.13
N ALA A 67 -4.10 -19.40 5.52
CA ALA A 67 -2.72 -19.82 5.76
C ALA A 67 -2.05 -19.11 6.95
N GLY A 68 -2.69 -18.09 7.55
CA GLY A 68 -2.09 -17.25 8.59
C GLY A 68 -0.90 -16.44 8.08
N ARG A 69 -0.89 -16.06 6.80
CA ARG A 69 0.24 -15.37 6.16
C ARG A 69 -0.04 -13.90 5.88
N LEU A 70 0.92 -13.06 6.27
CA LEU A 70 0.94 -11.62 6.06
C LEU A 70 2.12 -11.26 5.17
N THR A 71 1.86 -10.63 4.02
CA THR A 71 2.91 -10.16 3.11
C THR A 71 3.13 -8.66 3.28
N LEU A 72 4.36 -8.28 3.56
CA LEU A 72 4.84 -6.91 3.63
C LEU A 72 5.82 -6.66 2.49
N VAL A 73 5.65 -5.54 1.79
CA VAL A 73 6.62 -5.09 0.77
C VAL A 73 7.07 -3.69 1.14
N TYR A 74 8.38 -3.50 1.25
CA TYR A 74 8.95 -2.26 1.77
C TYR A 74 10.26 -1.91 1.08
N LYS A 75 10.51 -0.60 0.98
CA LYS A 75 11.76 -0.05 0.46
C LYS A 75 12.79 0.11 1.58
N VAL A 76 14.03 -0.24 1.31
CA VAL A 76 15.13 -0.05 2.26
C VAL A 76 15.59 1.40 2.20
N VAL A 77 15.18 2.20 3.19
CA VAL A 77 15.45 3.65 3.23
C VAL A 77 16.18 4.11 4.48
N GLY A 78 16.35 3.25 5.48
CA GLY A 78 17.02 3.59 6.74
C GLY A 78 17.26 2.37 7.62
N GLU A 79 17.81 2.60 8.81
CA GLU A 79 18.25 1.55 9.74
C GLU A 79 17.18 0.47 10.00
N GLY A 80 15.92 0.86 10.30
CA GLY A 80 14.87 -0.10 10.58
C GLY A 80 14.54 -1.01 9.41
N THR A 81 14.41 -0.47 8.20
CA THR A 81 14.15 -1.28 7.00
C THR A 81 15.39 -2.08 6.57
N ALA A 82 16.61 -1.64 6.92
CA ALA A 82 17.82 -2.44 6.76
C ALA A 82 17.84 -3.64 7.70
N GLN A 83 17.49 -3.46 9.00
CA GLN A 83 17.32 -4.58 9.93
C GLN A 83 16.30 -5.59 9.39
N MET A 84 15.15 -5.13 8.90
CA MET A 84 14.12 -6.00 8.33
C MET A 84 14.66 -6.79 7.13
N ARG A 85 15.43 -6.15 6.21
CA ARG A 85 16.03 -6.81 5.04
C ARG A 85 16.94 -7.97 5.45
N ASP A 86 17.68 -7.81 6.54
CA ASP A 86 18.69 -8.77 6.99
C ASP A 86 18.08 -9.91 7.85
N MET A 87 16.77 -9.89 8.10
CA MET A 87 16.08 -10.95 8.83
C MET A 87 15.95 -12.21 7.99
N VAL A 88 16.15 -13.36 8.66
CA VAL A 88 16.08 -14.68 8.04
C VAL A 88 14.86 -15.48 8.53
N PRO A 89 14.39 -16.49 7.77
CA PRO A 89 13.30 -17.37 8.18
C PRO A 89 13.51 -17.94 9.60
N GLY A 90 12.42 -18.00 10.37
CA GLY A 90 12.41 -18.44 11.75
C GLY A 90 12.59 -17.34 12.79
N GLN A 91 13.07 -16.15 12.43
CA GLN A 91 13.12 -15.01 13.33
C GLN A 91 11.72 -14.43 13.56
N THR A 92 11.51 -13.81 14.73
CA THR A 92 10.21 -13.27 15.12
C THR A 92 10.18 -11.76 15.12
N LEU A 93 9.02 -11.19 14.80
CA LEU A 93 8.71 -9.77 14.85
C LEU A 93 7.46 -9.52 15.70
N ASP A 94 7.53 -8.50 16.55
CA ASP A 94 6.37 -7.98 17.28
C ASP A 94 5.66 -6.94 16.40
N LEU A 95 4.42 -7.24 16.02
CA LEU A 95 3.58 -6.37 15.19
C LEU A 95 2.37 -5.85 15.95
N LEU A 96 2.02 -4.58 15.71
CA LEU A 96 0.66 -4.10 15.90
C LEU A 96 -0.09 -4.24 14.58
N THR A 97 -1.19 -4.97 14.57
CA THR A 97 -2.03 -5.25 13.40
C THR A 97 -3.40 -4.57 13.50
N GLY A 98 -4.15 -4.55 12.38
CA GLY A 98 -5.47 -3.92 12.31
C GLY A 98 -5.40 -2.41 12.49
N LEU A 99 -4.39 -1.78 11.92
CA LEU A 99 -4.19 -0.33 11.94
C LEU A 99 -4.70 0.30 10.63
N GLY A 100 -5.28 1.51 10.78
CA GLY A 100 -5.88 2.23 9.65
C GLY A 100 -7.26 1.70 9.24
N ASN A 101 -7.94 2.48 8.38
CA ASN A 101 -9.31 2.21 7.94
C ASN A 101 -9.40 1.25 6.73
N GLY A 102 -8.39 1.26 5.85
CA GLY A 102 -8.40 0.50 4.59
C GLY A 102 -9.37 1.03 3.53
N TYR A 103 -9.31 0.44 2.33
CA TYR A 103 -10.16 0.80 1.21
C TYR A 103 -11.60 0.29 1.37
N ASN A 104 -12.55 1.10 0.90
CA ASN A 104 -13.96 0.71 0.75
C ASN A 104 -14.19 0.16 -0.66
N LEU A 105 -14.43 -1.15 -0.77
CA LEU A 105 -14.61 -1.82 -2.05
C LEU A 105 -16.02 -1.63 -2.64
N SER A 106 -17.02 -1.27 -1.82
CA SER A 106 -18.43 -1.20 -2.24
C SER A 106 -18.71 -0.11 -3.28
N VAL A 107 -17.82 0.89 -3.38
CA VAL A 107 -17.93 2.03 -4.30
C VAL A 107 -17.20 1.84 -5.62
N SER A 108 -16.55 0.68 -5.82
CA SER A 108 -15.64 0.43 -6.96
C SER A 108 -16.29 0.55 -8.35
N GLY A 109 -17.60 0.32 -8.45
CA GLY A 109 -18.24 0.09 -9.74
C GLY A 109 -17.74 -1.20 -10.40
N GLU A 110 -17.90 -1.34 -11.72
CA GLU A 110 -17.54 -2.57 -12.44
C GLU A 110 -16.10 -2.57 -12.97
N HIS A 111 -15.57 -1.40 -13.31
CA HIS A 111 -14.24 -1.22 -13.92
C HIS A 111 -13.35 -0.31 -13.05
N PRO A 112 -12.97 -0.73 -11.82
CA PRO A 112 -12.09 0.07 -10.97
C PRO A 112 -10.68 0.19 -11.55
N LEU A 113 -10.10 1.38 -11.40
CA LEU A 113 -8.74 1.72 -11.77
C LEU A 113 -7.86 1.83 -10.53
N LEU A 114 -6.77 1.09 -10.51
CA LEU A 114 -5.76 1.16 -9.46
C LEU A 114 -4.52 1.89 -9.98
N LEU A 115 -4.11 2.95 -9.28
CA LEU A 115 -2.95 3.76 -9.64
C LEU A 115 -1.89 3.65 -8.54
N GLY A 116 -0.81 2.93 -8.80
CA GLY A 116 0.27 2.69 -7.82
C GLY A 116 1.59 3.31 -8.25
N GLY A 117 2.31 3.94 -7.32
CA GLY A 117 3.65 4.47 -7.57
C GLY A 117 4.71 3.89 -6.63
N GLY A 118 5.74 3.23 -7.17
CA GLY A 118 6.81 2.63 -6.40
C GLY A 118 6.28 1.72 -5.28
N VAL A 119 6.65 1.97 -4.03
CA VAL A 119 6.15 1.18 -2.87
C VAL A 119 4.69 1.49 -2.48
N GLY A 120 3.97 2.31 -3.25
CA GLY A 120 2.52 2.40 -3.20
C GLY A 120 1.81 1.32 -4.00
N VAL A 121 2.52 0.55 -4.83
CA VAL A 121 1.97 -0.60 -5.59
C VAL A 121 1.51 -1.74 -4.67
N PRO A 122 2.28 -2.19 -3.66
CA PRO A 122 1.92 -3.31 -2.81
C PRO A 122 0.56 -3.22 -2.12
N PRO A 123 0.16 -2.10 -1.50
CA PRO A 123 -1.16 -1.99 -0.87
C PRO A 123 -2.34 -2.20 -1.83
N LEU A 124 -2.12 -1.98 -3.12
CA LEU A 124 -3.12 -2.19 -4.17
C LEU A 124 -3.22 -3.65 -4.62
N TYR A 125 -2.23 -4.50 -4.33
CA TYR A 125 -2.26 -5.91 -4.71
C TYR A 125 -3.37 -6.68 -3.98
N GLY A 126 -3.43 -6.60 -2.66
CA GLY A 126 -4.50 -7.21 -1.88
C GLY A 126 -5.89 -6.62 -2.22
N LEU A 127 -5.95 -5.34 -2.61
CA LEU A 127 -7.17 -4.71 -3.10
C LEU A 127 -7.60 -5.31 -4.44
N ALA A 128 -6.68 -5.44 -5.43
CA ALA A 128 -6.94 -6.04 -6.73
C ALA A 128 -7.48 -7.48 -6.57
N LYS A 129 -6.83 -8.29 -5.74
CA LYS A 129 -7.25 -9.66 -5.41
C LYS A 129 -8.70 -9.73 -4.94
N ARG A 130 -9.10 -8.85 -4.03
CA ARG A 130 -10.48 -8.82 -3.51
C ARG A 130 -11.49 -8.27 -4.52
N LEU A 131 -11.14 -7.27 -5.31
CA LEU A 131 -12.00 -6.72 -6.36
C LEU A 131 -12.25 -7.75 -7.48
N LEU A 132 -11.20 -8.44 -7.94
CA LEU A 132 -11.31 -9.51 -8.93
C LEU A 132 -12.15 -10.69 -8.41
N ALA A 133 -11.93 -11.10 -7.16
CA ALA A 133 -12.75 -12.12 -6.51
C ALA A 133 -14.24 -11.71 -6.39
N ALA A 134 -14.54 -10.41 -6.32
CA ALA A 134 -15.88 -9.85 -6.36
C ALA A 134 -16.43 -9.66 -7.80
N GLY A 135 -15.75 -10.20 -8.82
CA GLY A 135 -16.16 -10.16 -10.23
C GLY A 135 -15.93 -8.81 -10.92
N ARG A 136 -15.09 -7.93 -10.37
CA ARG A 136 -14.76 -6.64 -10.99
C ARG A 136 -13.68 -6.81 -12.07
N GLN A 137 -13.72 -5.97 -13.10
CA GLN A 137 -12.70 -5.90 -14.14
C GLN A 137 -11.66 -4.84 -13.74
N VAL A 138 -10.53 -5.27 -13.20
CA VAL A 138 -9.52 -4.38 -12.62
C VAL A 138 -8.48 -3.99 -13.66
N THR A 139 -8.25 -2.69 -13.84
CA THR A 139 -7.07 -2.15 -14.53
C THR A 139 -6.11 -1.57 -13.50
N ALA A 140 -4.84 -1.96 -13.53
CA ALA A 140 -3.77 -1.45 -12.67
C ALA A 140 -2.71 -0.72 -13.49
N VAL A 141 -2.52 0.57 -13.23
CA VAL A 141 -1.41 1.37 -13.79
C VAL A 141 -0.33 1.48 -12.72
N LEU A 142 0.82 0.89 -13.00
CA LEU A 142 1.93 0.79 -12.05
C LEU A 142 3.09 1.67 -12.52
N GLY A 143 3.42 2.68 -11.72
CA GLY A 143 4.43 3.70 -12.03
C GLY A 143 5.74 3.48 -11.26
N PHE A 144 6.86 3.58 -11.97
CA PHE A 144 8.21 3.47 -11.41
C PHE A 144 9.14 4.50 -12.06
N ASN A 145 10.35 4.69 -11.52
CA ASN A 145 11.30 5.59 -12.18
C ASN A 145 11.96 4.92 -13.39
N THR A 146 12.35 3.64 -13.25
CA THR A 146 13.07 2.86 -14.25
C THR A 146 12.58 1.41 -14.29
N ALA A 147 12.94 0.67 -15.35
CA ALA A 147 12.65 -0.76 -15.48
C ALA A 147 13.23 -1.60 -14.32
N ALA A 148 14.41 -1.22 -13.80
CA ALA A 148 15.06 -1.92 -12.68
C ALA A 148 14.29 -1.81 -11.35
N GLU A 149 13.37 -0.85 -11.24
CA GLU A 149 12.51 -0.67 -10.06
C GLU A 149 11.17 -1.39 -10.19
N VAL A 150 10.87 -2.01 -11.34
CA VAL A 150 9.57 -2.68 -11.58
C VAL A 150 9.48 -3.97 -10.77
N PHE A 151 8.40 -4.13 -10.05
CA PHE A 151 8.03 -5.35 -9.33
C PHE A 151 6.51 -5.52 -9.30
N TYR A 152 6.03 -6.72 -9.03
CA TYR A 152 4.61 -7.10 -8.91
C TYR A 152 3.77 -6.98 -10.19
N ALA A 153 4.31 -6.53 -11.32
CA ALA A 153 3.53 -6.40 -12.55
C ALA A 153 2.95 -7.74 -13.04
N ASP A 154 3.78 -8.79 -13.00
CA ASP A 154 3.35 -10.13 -13.39
C ASP A 154 2.44 -10.77 -12.34
N ASP A 155 2.62 -10.45 -11.06
CA ASP A 155 1.74 -10.89 -9.98
C ASP A 155 0.31 -10.32 -10.18
N PHE A 156 0.16 -9.03 -10.53
CA PHE A 156 -1.14 -8.45 -10.86
C PHE A 156 -1.77 -9.10 -12.11
N ARG A 157 -0.97 -9.38 -13.17
CA ARG A 157 -1.44 -10.10 -14.35
C ARG A 157 -1.93 -11.51 -14.00
N ALA A 158 -1.18 -12.21 -13.15
CA ALA A 158 -1.52 -13.54 -12.68
C ALA A 158 -2.84 -13.59 -11.89
N LEU A 159 -3.21 -12.49 -11.20
CA LEU A 159 -4.54 -12.34 -10.58
C LEU A 159 -5.66 -12.17 -11.62
N GLY A 160 -5.36 -11.78 -12.86
CA GLY A 160 -6.33 -11.47 -13.90
C GLY A 160 -6.60 -9.97 -14.08
N ALA A 161 -5.78 -9.09 -13.51
CA ALA A 161 -5.87 -7.66 -13.76
C ALA A 161 -5.25 -7.28 -15.11
N GLU A 162 -5.83 -6.31 -15.78
CA GLU A 162 -5.15 -5.60 -16.87
C GLU A 162 -4.06 -4.71 -16.28
N VAL A 163 -2.80 -4.84 -16.76
CA VAL A 163 -1.66 -4.10 -16.21
C VAL A 163 -1.02 -3.22 -17.26
N VAL A 164 -0.95 -1.93 -16.96
CA VAL A 164 -0.18 -0.94 -17.72
C VAL A 164 1.01 -0.49 -16.87
N LEU A 165 2.21 -0.57 -17.42
CA LEU A 165 3.42 -0.03 -16.81
C LEU A 165 3.69 1.38 -17.30
N ALA A 166 4.14 2.26 -16.39
CA ALA A 166 4.69 3.57 -16.72
C ALA A 166 6.06 3.73 -16.04
N THR A 167 7.07 4.15 -16.79
CA THR A 167 8.39 4.49 -16.21
C THR A 167 8.78 5.91 -16.60
N ALA A 168 9.27 6.66 -15.62
CA ALA A 168 9.61 8.06 -15.83
C ALA A 168 10.65 8.26 -16.94
N ASP A 169 11.61 7.34 -17.06
CA ASP A 169 12.65 7.34 -18.08
C ASP A 169 12.25 6.68 -19.41
N GLY A 170 11.11 5.97 -19.45
CA GLY A 170 10.63 5.23 -20.61
C GLY A 170 11.32 3.90 -20.86
N SER A 171 12.06 3.37 -19.89
CA SER A 171 12.77 2.09 -20.01
C SER A 171 11.86 0.86 -20.01
N ALA A 172 10.60 1.00 -19.54
CA ALA A 172 9.56 -0.02 -19.62
C ALA A 172 8.16 0.61 -19.70
N GLY A 173 7.30 0.06 -20.57
CA GLY A 173 5.92 0.51 -20.72
C GLY A 173 5.79 1.93 -21.30
N VAL A 174 4.81 2.69 -20.79
CA VAL A 174 4.58 4.09 -21.18
C VAL A 174 5.66 4.97 -20.56
N ARG A 175 6.27 5.85 -21.36
CA ARG A 175 7.19 6.86 -20.85
C ARG A 175 6.41 7.95 -20.13
N GLY A 176 6.71 8.18 -18.86
CA GLY A 176 6.06 9.20 -18.03
C GLY A 176 5.58 8.64 -16.70
N PHE A 177 4.52 9.25 -16.18
CA PHE A 177 3.92 8.93 -14.89
C PHE A 177 2.60 8.15 -15.07
N VAL A 178 2.02 7.67 -13.97
CA VAL A 178 0.74 6.94 -14.00
C VAL A 178 -0.40 7.75 -14.66
N THR A 179 -0.32 9.07 -14.59
CA THR A 179 -1.29 9.98 -15.23
C THR A 179 -1.20 10.04 -16.75
N ASP A 180 -0.04 9.67 -17.33
CA ASP A 180 0.17 9.60 -18.77
C ASP A 180 -0.34 8.28 -19.38
N ALA A 181 -0.67 7.32 -18.51
CA ALA A 181 -1.14 5.98 -18.88
C ALA A 181 -2.59 5.70 -18.45
N LEU A 182 -3.38 6.74 -18.18
CA LEU A 182 -4.79 6.59 -17.80
C LEU A 182 -5.60 5.96 -18.92
N PRO A 183 -6.44 4.93 -18.65
CA PRO A 183 -7.34 4.38 -19.65
C PRO A 183 -8.46 5.37 -19.97
N ALA A 184 -9.12 5.18 -21.12
CA ALA A 184 -10.18 6.06 -21.59
C ALA A 184 -11.42 6.07 -20.68
N SER A 185 -11.69 4.96 -20.00
CA SER A 185 -12.86 4.79 -19.12
C SER A 185 -12.52 3.93 -17.89
N TYR A 186 -13.10 4.29 -16.77
CA TYR A 186 -13.06 3.57 -15.49
C TYR A 186 -14.20 4.04 -14.60
N SER A 187 -14.62 3.21 -13.65
CA SER A 187 -15.76 3.52 -12.77
C SER A 187 -15.35 4.29 -11.51
N TYR A 188 -14.20 3.97 -10.93
CA TYR A 188 -13.71 4.54 -9.68
C TYR A 188 -12.20 4.37 -9.56
N VAL A 189 -11.51 5.23 -8.80
CA VAL A 189 -10.05 5.21 -8.66
C VAL A 189 -9.64 4.86 -7.25
N TYR A 190 -8.66 3.97 -7.14
CA TYR A 190 -7.92 3.69 -5.92
C TYR A 190 -6.45 3.99 -6.15
N THR A 191 -5.84 4.79 -5.29
CA THR A 191 -4.46 5.20 -5.51
C THR A 191 -3.62 5.17 -4.25
N CYS A 192 -2.34 4.79 -4.42
CA CYS A 192 -1.32 4.81 -3.39
C CYS A 192 0.04 5.12 -4.01
N GLY A 193 0.80 6.01 -3.39
CA GLY A 193 2.12 6.40 -3.87
C GLY A 193 2.58 7.72 -3.27
N PRO A 194 3.70 8.28 -3.78
CA PRO A 194 4.23 9.55 -3.31
C PRO A 194 3.22 10.70 -3.45
N GLU A 195 3.25 11.65 -2.52
CA GLU A 195 2.32 12.78 -2.52
C GLU A 195 2.27 13.56 -3.86
N PRO A 196 3.38 13.83 -4.56
CA PRO A 196 3.32 14.48 -5.88
C PRO A 196 2.49 13.68 -6.90
N MET A 197 2.58 12.33 -6.87
CA MET A 197 1.76 11.47 -7.72
C MET A 197 0.28 11.57 -7.32
N LEU A 198 -0.03 11.48 -6.02
CA LEU A 198 -1.40 11.59 -5.54
C LEU A 198 -2.03 12.93 -5.95
N ARG A 199 -1.28 14.05 -5.87
CA ARG A 199 -1.73 15.36 -6.34
C ARG A 199 -1.99 15.40 -7.84
N ALA A 200 -1.12 14.78 -8.65
CA ALA A 200 -1.33 14.69 -10.09
C ALA A 200 -2.59 13.86 -10.42
N VAL A 201 -2.75 12.71 -9.78
CA VAL A 201 -3.94 11.87 -9.92
C VAL A 201 -5.22 12.63 -9.51
N PHE A 202 -5.19 13.33 -8.37
CA PHE A 202 -6.34 14.13 -7.89
C PHE A 202 -6.85 15.12 -8.94
N ARG A 203 -5.92 15.79 -9.66
CA ARG A 203 -6.26 16.75 -10.71
C ARG A 203 -6.71 16.10 -12.01
N SER A 204 -6.23 14.89 -12.31
CA SER A 204 -6.43 14.23 -13.61
C SER A 204 -7.70 13.39 -13.67
N ILE A 205 -8.15 12.81 -12.54
CA ILE A 205 -9.31 11.92 -12.53
C ILE A 205 -10.63 12.69 -12.48
N LYS A 206 -11.61 12.18 -13.22
CA LYS A 206 -12.96 12.79 -13.32
C LYS A 206 -13.99 12.08 -12.42
N THR A 207 -13.67 10.88 -11.94
CA THR A 207 -14.52 10.09 -11.04
C THR A 207 -14.20 10.36 -9.57
N GLY A 208 -15.00 9.81 -8.66
CA GLY A 208 -14.61 9.65 -7.26
C GLY A 208 -13.36 8.78 -7.13
N GLY A 209 -12.74 8.79 -5.97
CA GLY A 209 -11.55 7.99 -5.72
C GLY A 209 -11.14 7.97 -4.26
N GLN A 210 -10.39 6.94 -3.90
CA GLN A 210 -9.78 6.76 -2.59
C GLN A 210 -8.26 6.85 -2.69
N PHE A 211 -7.68 7.67 -1.83
CA PHE A 211 -6.27 8.04 -1.81
C PHE A 211 -5.64 7.54 -0.51
N SER A 212 -4.63 6.68 -0.61
CA SER A 212 -3.88 6.23 0.56
C SER A 212 -2.69 7.15 0.80
N PHE A 213 -2.71 7.81 1.96
CA PHE A 213 -1.71 8.78 2.38
C PHE A 213 -0.63 8.13 3.23
N GLU A 214 0.59 8.64 3.10
CA GLU A 214 1.71 8.32 3.96
C GLU A 214 2.06 9.55 4.81
N GLU A 215 2.20 9.35 6.13
CA GLU A 215 2.61 10.38 7.06
C GLU A 215 3.62 9.83 8.08
N ARG A 216 4.42 10.72 8.65
CA ARG A 216 5.31 10.34 9.74
C ARG A 216 4.50 9.96 10.97
N MET A 217 4.62 8.72 11.41
CA MET A 217 3.85 8.19 12.53
C MET A 217 4.74 8.01 13.77
N GLY A 218 4.29 8.55 14.90
CA GLY A 218 4.87 8.23 16.20
C GLY A 218 4.24 6.94 16.76
N CYS A 219 2.98 7.01 17.23
CA CYS A 219 2.32 5.86 17.84
C CYS A 219 1.73 4.86 16.83
N GLY A 220 1.20 5.31 15.70
CA GLY A 220 0.55 4.49 14.67
C GLY A 220 -0.90 4.06 14.98
N PHE A 221 -1.48 4.49 16.12
CA PHE A 221 -2.85 4.12 16.55
C PHE A 221 -3.71 5.29 17.03
N GLY A 222 -3.27 6.53 16.76
CA GLY A 222 -4.09 7.73 16.99
C GLY A 222 -3.94 8.41 18.34
N ALA A 223 -2.98 8.05 19.19
CA ALA A 223 -2.81 8.66 20.51
C ALA A 223 -1.99 9.97 20.48
N CYS A 224 -0.90 10.02 19.67
CA CYS A 224 0.06 11.13 19.71
C CYS A 224 -0.30 12.34 18.82
N MET A 225 -1.28 12.22 17.93
CA MET A 225 -1.70 13.24 16.96
C MET A 225 -0.63 13.66 15.92
N GLY A 226 0.56 13.05 15.92
CA GLY A 226 1.70 13.46 15.10
C GLY A 226 1.51 13.29 13.58
N CYS A 227 0.59 12.42 13.15
CA CYS A 227 0.25 12.18 11.74
C CYS A 227 -1.05 12.90 11.31
N SER A 228 -1.42 13.99 12.00
CA SER A 228 -2.65 14.70 11.68
C SER A 228 -2.51 15.53 10.42
N CYS A 229 -3.42 15.36 9.48
CA CYS A 229 -3.57 16.20 8.30
C CYS A 229 -4.92 16.95 8.31
N LYS A 230 -4.96 18.10 7.66
CA LYS A 230 -6.19 18.89 7.51
C LYS A 230 -6.99 18.39 6.32
N THR A 231 -8.28 18.16 6.52
CA THR A 231 -9.23 17.76 5.48
C THR A 231 -10.40 18.74 5.43
N VAL A 232 -11.29 18.57 4.45
CA VAL A 232 -12.53 19.38 4.35
C VAL A 232 -13.40 19.20 5.59
N THR A 233 -13.39 18.03 6.20
CA THR A 233 -14.21 17.68 7.37
C THR A 233 -13.50 17.93 8.72
N GLY A 234 -12.32 18.55 8.71
CA GLY A 234 -11.51 18.82 9.90
C GLY A 234 -10.17 18.08 9.92
N TRP A 235 -9.57 17.95 11.10
CA TRP A 235 -8.31 17.26 11.27
C TRP A 235 -8.52 15.75 11.40
N LYS A 236 -7.77 14.97 10.60
CA LYS A 236 -7.75 13.50 10.64
C LYS A 236 -6.34 12.99 10.90
N ARG A 237 -6.24 11.96 11.75
CA ARG A 237 -4.99 11.25 12.00
C ARG A 237 -4.85 10.14 10.95
N ILE A 238 -3.85 10.22 10.11
CA ILE A 238 -3.65 9.24 9.04
C ILE A 238 -3.54 7.81 9.56
N CYS A 239 -2.98 7.61 10.75
CA CYS A 239 -2.88 6.27 11.34
C CYS A 239 -4.21 5.70 11.89
N ARG A 240 -5.27 6.50 12.03
CA ARG A 240 -6.54 6.06 12.64
C ARG A 240 -7.76 6.30 11.75
N GLU A 241 -7.98 7.55 11.32
CA GLU A 241 -9.07 7.93 10.42
C GLU A 241 -8.69 7.70 8.93
N GLY A 242 -7.38 7.53 8.62
CA GLY A 242 -6.79 7.10 7.36
C GLY A 242 -6.23 5.67 7.45
N PRO A 243 -5.25 5.27 6.62
CA PRO A 243 -4.54 6.12 5.64
C PRO A 243 -5.37 6.49 4.40
N VAL A 244 -6.50 5.84 4.18
CA VAL A 244 -7.33 6.01 3.00
C VAL A 244 -8.35 7.13 3.23
N LEU A 245 -8.29 8.17 2.39
CA LEU A 245 -9.23 9.28 2.37
C LEU A 245 -9.99 9.31 1.05
N GLU A 246 -11.26 9.68 1.10
CA GLU A 246 -12.06 9.95 -0.11
C GLU A 246 -11.55 11.22 -0.79
N LYS A 247 -11.62 11.28 -2.13
CA LYS A 247 -11.20 12.44 -2.92
C LYS A 247 -11.84 13.74 -2.42
N GLU A 248 -13.10 13.68 -2.06
CA GLU A 248 -13.92 14.81 -1.64
C GLU A 248 -13.50 15.37 -0.27
N GLU A 249 -12.75 14.61 0.51
CA GLU A 249 -12.23 15.03 1.82
C GLU A 249 -10.89 15.77 1.73
N ILE A 250 -10.19 15.66 0.61
CA ILE A 250 -8.82 16.14 0.43
C ILE A 250 -8.83 17.63 0.14
N LEU A 251 -8.05 18.41 0.92
CA LEU A 251 -7.86 19.85 0.74
C LEU A 251 -6.70 20.14 -0.24
N TRP A 252 -6.83 19.72 -1.49
CA TRP A 252 -5.94 20.16 -2.56
C TRP A 252 -6.70 21.08 -3.52
N GLU A 253 -6.06 22.17 -3.89
CA GLU A 253 -6.61 23.06 -4.92
C GLU A 253 -6.70 22.31 -6.27
N LYS A 254 -7.83 22.49 -6.95
CA LYS A 254 -8.12 21.89 -8.26
C LYS A 254 -7.25 22.49 -9.35
#